data_55f1d8f11a0d5e0dfa1db11b1342ff55
#
_entry.id   55f1d8f11a0d5e0dfa1db11b1342ff55
#
_cell.length_a   1.000
_cell.length_b   1.000
_cell.length_c   1.000
_cell.angle_alpha   90.00
_cell.angle_beta   90.00
_cell.angle_gamma   90.00
#
_symmetry.space_group_name_H-M   'P 1'
#
loop_
_entity.id
_entity.type
_entity.pdbx_description
1 polymer ?
#
loop_
_entity_poly.entity_id
_entity_poly.type
_entity_poly.pdbx_seq_one_letter_code
_entity_poly.pdbx_strand_id
1 'polypeptide(L)'
;CHLNSDLSSKDYLRGVSYVDFNPDRVAMQDATAQMALLQFMMAGKDRVAVPSTVHCDHLIQAKNDAQNDLSSALDTNHEVYRFLESVSNKYGIGFWKPGAGIIHQVILENYAFPGGMMIGTDSHTVNAGGLGMIAIGVGGADAVDVMAGMPWELKFPKLIGVKLTGELSGWTSAKD
;
A
#
# COMPACT_ATOMS: atom_id res chain seq x y z
N CYS A 1 8.48 -3.52 -17.37
CA CYS A 1 9.28 -2.49 -16.69
C CYS A 1 8.34 -1.42 -16.14
N HIS A 2 8.51 -1.06 -14.85
CA HIS A 2 7.61 -0.11 -14.17
C HIS A 2 7.99 1.35 -14.44
N LEU A 3 9.15 1.60 -15.01
CA LEU A 3 9.59 2.94 -15.36
C LEU A 3 8.96 3.36 -16.69
N ASN A 4 8.17 4.42 -16.64
CA ASN A 4 7.45 4.95 -17.80
C ASN A 4 8.28 6.00 -18.56
N SER A 5 9.21 6.66 -17.87
CA SER A 5 10.09 7.66 -18.47
C SER A 5 11.10 7.01 -19.41
N ASP A 6 11.24 7.56 -20.62
CA ASP A 6 12.30 7.15 -21.54
C ASP A 6 13.65 7.74 -21.10
N LEU A 7 14.44 6.92 -20.43
CA LEU A 7 15.77 7.31 -19.95
C LEU A 7 16.84 7.42 -21.05
N SER A 8 16.52 7.00 -22.27
CA SER A 8 17.49 7.05 -23.39
C SER A 8 17.62 8.44 -24.01
N SER A 9 16.63 9.30 -23.85
CA SER A 9 16.52 10.60 -24.51
C SER A 9 16.94 11.80 -23.66
N LYS A 10 17.22 11.60 -22.36
CA LYS A 10 17.59 12.66 -21.40
C LYS A 10 18.62 12.15 -20.40
N ASP A 11 19.51 13.05 -19.98
CA ASP A 11 20.42 12.80 -18.86
C ASP A 11 19.65 12.84 -17.53
N TYR A 12 19.01 11.73 -17.17
CA TYR A 12 18.34 11.60 -15.88
C TYR A 12 19.34 11.43 -14.75
N LEU A 13 19.40 12.42 -13.87
CA LEU A 13 20.28 12.43 -12.72
C LEU A 13 19.53 12.01 -11.45
N ARG A 14 20.06 10.98 -10.75
CA ARG A 14 19.53 10.55 -9.47
C ARG A 14 19.61 11.66 -8.43
N GLY A 15 18.49 11.90 -7.75
CA GLY A 15 18.35 12.96 -6.75
C GLY A 15 18.11 14.35 -7.32
N VAL A 16 17.96 14.49 -8.65
CA VAL A 16 17.73 15.76 -9.34
C VAL A 16 16.50 15.69 -10.25
N SER A 17 16.53 14.79 -11.23
CA SER A 17 15.44 14.63 -12.22
C SER A 17 14.22 13.96 -11.62
N TYR A 18 13.04 14.23 -12.20
CA TYR A 18 11.81 13.50 -11.91
C TYR A 18 11.57 12.42 -12.96
N VAL A 19 11.01 11.31 -12.55
CA VAL A 19 10.70 10.15 -13.39
C VAL A 19 9.34 9.58 -13.03
N ASP A 20 8.69 9.01 -14.02
CA ASP A 20 7.36 8.41 -13.89
C ASP A 20 7.46 6.88 -13.74
N PHE A 21 6.71 6.35 -12.80
CA PHE A 21 6.56 4.92 -12.60
C PHE A 21 5.11 4.47 -12.79
N ASN A 22 4.94 3.23 -13.21
CA ASN A 22 3.64 2.56 -13.29
C ASN A 22 3.61 1.43 -12.26
N PRO A 23 3.08 1.65 -11.06
CA PRO A 23 2.88 0.59 -10.08
C PRO A 23 1.87 -0.45 -10.58
N ASP A 24 2.10 -1.73 -10.24
CA ASP A 24 1.17 -2.81 -10.56
C ASP A 24 -0.08 -2.79 -9.67
N ARG A 25 0.04 -2.22 -8.47
CA ARG A 25 -1.06 -2.20 -7.51
C ARG A 25 -0.92 -1.12 -6.44
N VAL A 26 -2.06 -0.84 -5.80
CA VAL A 26 -2.17 0.04 -4.64
C VAL A 26 -2.74 -0.75 -3.46
N ALA A 27 -2.17 -0.56 -2.26
CA ALA A 27 -2.71 -1.08 -1.03
C ALA A 27 -2.98 0.05 -0.04
N MET A 28 -4.14 0.04 0.61
CA MET A 28 -4.55 1.07 1.56
C MET A 28 -5.00 0.44 2.87
N GLN A 29 -4.61 1.04 3.99
CA GLN A 29 -5.17 0.69 5.28
C GLN A 29 -6.38 1.58 5.60
N ASP A 30 -7.27 1.12 6.48
CA ASP A 30 -8.59 1.72 6.72
C ASP A 30 -8.57 3.18 7.21
N ALA A 31 -7.58 3.58 7.99
CA ALA A 31 -7.53 4.96 8.48
C ALA A 31 -7.20 5.96 7.37
N THR A 32 -6.25 5.63 6.47
CA THR A 32 -5.84 6.51 5.36
C THR A 32 -6.72 6.35 4.12
N ALA A 33 -7.32 5.18 3.90
CA ALA A 33 -8.20 4.93 2.77
C ALA A 33 -9.43 5.84 2.74
N GLN A 34 -9.93 6.27 3.89
CA GLN A 34 -11.10 7.16 3.96
C GLN A 34 -10.93 8.39 3.10
N MET A 35 -9.86 9.14 3.31
CA MET A 35 -9.58 10.36 2.55
C MET A 35 -9.17 10.07 1.10
N ALA A 36 -8.37 9.03 0.88
CA ALA A 36 -7.96 8.63 -0.46
C ALA A 36 -9.17 8.26 -1.33
N LEU A 37 -10.11 7.50 -0.80
CA LEU A 37 -11.32 7.11 -1.53
C LEU A 37 -12.27 8.28 -1.78
N LEU A 38 -12.42 9.21 -0.83
CA LEU A 38 -13.16 10.43 -1.06
C LEU A 38 -12.57 11.26 -2.20
N GLN A 39 -11.25 11.41 -2.24
CA GLN A 39 -10.55 12.09 -3.34
C GLN A 39 -10.72 11.34 -4.66
N PHE A 40 -10.62 10.01 -4.65
CA PHE A 40 -10.83 9.21 -5.84
C PHE A 40 -12.25 9.36 -6.40
N MET A 41 -13.27 9.42 -5.54
CA MET A 41 -14.65 9.68 -5.95
C MET A 41 -14.78 11.01 -6.70
N MET A 42 -14.02 12.05 -6.29
CA MET A 42 -13.99 13.35 -6.97
C MET A 42 -13.29 13.32 -8.32
N ALA A 43 -12.42 12.34 -8.56
CA ALA A 43 -11.75 12.17 -9.85
C ALA A 43 -12.68 11.72 -10.99
N GLY A 44 -13.93 11.36 -10.70
CA GLY A 44 -14.94 11.04 -11.68
C GLY A 44 -14.68 9.78 -12.52
N LYS A 45 -13.92 8.84 -11.97
CA LYS A 45 -13.61 7.56 -12.62
C LYS A 45 -14.65 6.50 -12.27
N ASP A 46 -14.98 5.63 -13.20
CA ASP A 46 -15.92 4.53 -12.97
C ASP A 46 -15.30 3.35 -12.20
N ARG A 47 -13.99 3.14 -12.35
CA ARG A 47 -13.22 2.07 -11.70
C ARG A 47 -11.77 2.49 -11.51
N VAL A 48 -11.10 1.83 -10.57
CA VAL A 48 -9.64 1.97 -10.43
C VAL A 48 -8.91 1.42 -11.65
N ALA A 49 -7.85 2.10 -12.05
CA ALA A 49 -7.04 1.75 -13.21
C ALA A 49 -6.07 0.59 -12.93
N VAL A 50 -5.70 0.41 -11.66
CA VAL A 50 -4.79 -0.66 -11.22
C VAL A 50 -5.44 -1.48 -10.10
N PRO A 51 -5.11 -2.76 -9.96
CA PRO A 51 -5.54 -3.57 -8.82
C PRO A 51 -5.28 -2.85 -7.49
N SER A 52 -6.33 -2.58 -6.75
CA SER A 52 -6.26 -1.84 -5.48
C SER A 52 -6.99 -2.61 -4.38
N THR A 53 -6.49 -2.50 -3.15
CA THR A 53 -7.10 -3.17 -1.98
C THR A 53 -7.17 -2.23 -0.78
N VAL A 54 -8.24 -2.38 0.00
CA VAL A 54 -8.42 -1.75 1.32
C VAL A 54 -8.38 -2.83 2.38
N HIS A 55 -7.65 -2.60 3.46
CA HIS A 55 -7.47 -3.53 4.56
C HIS A 55 -7.88 -2.85 5.88
N CYS A 56 -8.77 -3.50 6.63
CA CYS A 56 -9.35 -2.93 7.86
C CYS A 56 -8.67 -3.53 9.10
N ASP A 57 -7.48 -3.04 9.42
CA ASP A 57 -6.70 -3.51 10.57
C ASP A 57 -6.22 -2.40 11.52
N HIS A 58 -6.09 -1.15 11.06
CA HIS A 58 -5.55 -0.06 11.87
C HIS A 58 -6.54 0.53 12.88
N LEU A 59 -7.84 0.42 12.65
CA LEU A 59 -8.86 0.91 13.58
C LEU A 59 -9.20 -0.08 14.69
N ILE A 60 -8.63 -1.28 14.67
CA ILE A 60 -8.75 -2.27 15.75
C ILE A 60 -7.67 -1.98 16.80
N GLN A 61 -8.08 -1.74 18.04
CA GLN A 61 -7.17 -1.44 19.14
C GLN A 61 -6.99 -2.68 20.02
N ALA A 62 -5.77 -3.18 20.14
CA ALA A 62 -5.44 -4.30 21.01
C ALA A 62 -5.44 -3.85 22.49
N LYS A 63 -6.51 -4.13 23.22
CA LYS A 63 -6.68 -3.75 24.64
C LYS A 63 -6.94 -4.92 25.57
N ASN A 64 -7.82 -5.83 25.16
CA ASN A 64 -8.30 -6.94 25.97
C ASN A 64 -7.94 -8.29 25.33
N ASP A 65 -8.68 -8.65 24.33
CA ASP A 65 -8.50 -9.87 23.55
C ASP A 65 -9.05 -9.69 22.13
N ALA A 66 -8.69 -10.60 21.24
CA ALA A 66 -9.01 -10.48 19.82
C ALA A 66 -10.51 -10.34 19.53
N GLN A 67 -11.36 -11.04 20.28
CA GLN A 67 -12.79 -11.08 20.03
C GLN A 67 -13.51 -9.83 20.54
N ASN A 68 -13.19 -9.39 21.75
CA ASN A 68 -13.76 -8.18 22.33
C ASN A 68 -13.26 -6.92 21.60
N ASP A 69 -12.00 -6.87 21.25
CA ASP A 69 -11.40 -5.73 20.56
C ASP A 69 -11.94 -5.61 19.12
N LEU A 70 -12.15 -6.73 18.42
CA LEU A 70 -12.79 -6.73 17.10
C LEU A 70 -14.26 -6.28 17.21
N SER A 71 -15.03 -6.80 18.17
CA SER A 71 -16.43 -6.39 18.39
C SER A 71 -16.53 -4.89 18.67
N SER A 72 -15.67 -4.38 19.55
CA SER A 72 -15.61 -2.95 19.88
C SER A 72 -15.27 -2.09 18.65
N ALA A 73 -14.34 -2.55 17.82
CA ALA A 73 -13.98 -1.84 16.59
C ALA A 73 -15.14 -1.82 15.58
N LEU A 74 -15.84 -2.94 15.41
CA LEU A 74 -17.02 -3.04 14.54
C LEU A 74 -18.14 -2.09 14.95
N ASP A 75 -18.39 -1.98 16.24
CA ASP A 75 -19.42 -1.08 16.77
C ASP A 75 -18.99 0.39 16.63
N THR A 76 -17.76 0.70 17.04
CA THR A 76 -17.27 2.08 17.09
C THR A 76 -17.06 2.66 15.69
N ASN A 77 -16.56 1.88 14.74
CA ASN A 77 -16.19 2.33 13.39
C ASN A 77 -17.17 1.82 12.31
N HIS A 78 -18.37 1.46 12.69
CA HIS A 78 -19.38 0.88 11.79
C HIS A 78 -19.60 1.71 10.52
N GLU A 79 -19.72 3.03 10.63
CA GLU A 79 -19.94 3.91 9.47
C GLU A 79 -18.73 3.93 8.53
N VAL A 80 -17.52 3.93 9.09
CA VAL A 80 -16.27 3.90 8.33
C VAL A 80 -16.16 2.61 7.53
N TYR A 81 -16.37 1.47 8.16
CA TYR A 81 -16.30 0.17 7.49
C TYR A 81 -17.36 0.02 6.39
N ARG A 82 -18.59 0.48 6.64
CA ARG A 82 -19.63 0.52 5.61
C ARG A 82 -19.28 1.42 4.43
N PHE A 83 -18.72 2.58 4.71
CA PHE A 83 -18.24 3.49 3.67
C PHE A 83 -17.16 2.81 2.82
N LEU A 84 -16.11 2.28 3.44
CA LEU A 84 -14.99 1.61 2.77
C LEU A 84 -15.46 0.42 1.92
N GLU A 85 -16.36 -0.41 2.45
CA GLU A 85 -16.93 -1.55 1.74
C GLU A 85 -17.74 -1.10 0.52
N SER A 86 -18.64 -0.13 0.69
CA SER A 86 -19.52 0.33 -0.38
C SER A 86 -18.74 0.98 -1.53
N VAL A 87 -17.74 1.81 -1.21
CA VAL A 87 -16.88 2.44 -2.20
C VAL A 87 -15.99 1.42 -2.89
N SER A 88 -15.42 0.48 -2.14
CA SER A 88 -14.62 -0.61 -2.70
C SER A 88 -15.41 -1.43 -3.71
N ASN A 89 -16.62 -1.82 -3.37
CA ASN A 89 -17.52 -2.55 -4.26
C ASN A 89 -17.86 -1.75 -5.53
N LYS A 90 -18.14 -0.45 -5.38
CA LYS A 90 -18.49 0.41 -6.50
C LYS A 90 -17.36 0.54 -7.52
N TYR A 91 -16.12 0.70 -7.05
CA TYR A 91 -14.99 1.02 -7.92
C TYR A 91 -14.09 -0.18 -8.28
N GLY A 92 -14.47 -1.38 -7.84
CA GLY A 92 -13.73 -2.61 -8.13
C GLY A 92 -12.44 -2.76 -7.31
N ILE A 93 -12.44 -2.25 -6.08
CA ILE A 93 -11.36 -2.36 -5.10
C ILE A 93 -11.59 -3.60 -4.24
N GLY A 94 -10.56 -4.40 -4.00
CA GLY A 94 -10.64 -5.53 -3.08
C GLY A 94 -10.80 -5.03 -1.65
N PHE A 95 -11.73 -5.63 -0.90
CA PHE A 95 -12.03 -5.23 0.47
C PHE A 95 -11.74 -6.37 1.47
N TRP A 96 -10.73 -6.15 2.31
CA TRP A 96 -10.38 -7.02 3.41
C TRP A 96 -11.00 -6.46 4.69
N LYS A 97 -12.11 -7.09 5.10
CA LYS A 97 -12.93 -6.64 6.22
C LYS A 97 -12.19 -6.71 7.56
N PRO A 98 -12.68 -6.00 8.60
CA PRO A 98 -12.12 -6.11 9.95
C PRO A 98 -12.02 -7.57 10.42
N GLY A 99 -10.86 -7.91 11.00
CA GLY A 99 -10.56 -9.27 11.44
C GLY A 99 -9.96 -10.20 10.37
N ALA A 100 -9.80 -9.72 9.14
CA ALA A 100 -9.18 -10.52 8.06
C ALA A 100 -7.66 -10.68 8.19
N GLY A 101 -7.01 -9.91 9.04
CA GLY A 101 -5.57 -9.94 9.29
C GLY A 101 -4.91 -8.58 9.07
N ILE A 102 -3.63 -8.50 9.44
CA ILE A 102 -2.80 -7.31 9.27
C ILE A 102 -2.49 -7.11 7.78
N ILE A 103 -2.66 -5.89 7.28
CA ILE A 103 -2.44 -5.54 5.86
C ILE A 103 -1.14 -6.12 5.29
N HIS A 104 -0.02 -5.95 5.99
CA HIS A 104 1.27 -6.38 5.46
C HIS A 104 1.40 -7.89 5.35
N GLN A 105 0.83 -8.62 6.31
CA GLN A 105 0.79 -10.08 6.27
C GLN A 105 -0.11 -10.59 5.15
N VAL A 106 -1.29 -10.01 5.01
CA VAL A 106 -2.22 -10.35 3.92
C VAL A 106 -1.58 -10.10 2.54
N ILE A 107 -0.84 -8.99 2.40
CA ILE A 107 -0.13 -8.67 1.15
C ILE A 107 0.97 -9.69 0.86
N LEU A 108 1.79 -10.06 1.84
CA LEU A 108 2.83 -11.06 1.68
C LEU A 108 2.26 -12.41 1.25
N GLU A 109 1.13 -12.82 1.83
CA GLU A 109 0.51 -14.12 1.57
C GLU A 109 -0.22 -14.21 0.23
N ASN A 110 -0.78 -13.09 -0.26
CA ASN A 110 -1.72 -13.12 -1.38
C ASN A 110 -1.27 -12.33 -2.61
N TYR A 111 -0.41 -11.34 -2.45
CA TYR A 111 -0.19 -10.34 -3.51
C TYR A 111 1.27 -10.07 -3.83
N ALA A 112 2.20 -10.35 -2.93
CA ALA A 112 3.60 -10.07 -3.17
C ALA A 112 4.22 -11.13 -4.10
N PHE A 113 5.00 -10.66 -5.07
CA PHE A 113 5.74 -11.51 -5.98
C PHE A 113 7.03 -10.82 -6.45
N PRO A 114 8.09 -11.58 -6.78
CA PRO A 114 9.35 -11.00 -7.26
C PRO A 114 9.15 -10.19 -8.54
N GLY A 115 9.71 -8.99 -8.55
CA GLY A 115 9.69 -8.10 -9.71
C GLY A 115 8.44 -7.23 -9.87
N GLY A 116 7.43 -7.38 -8.99
CA GLY A 116 6.28 -6.48 -8.95
C GLY A 116 6.61 -5.13 -8.32
N MET A 117 5.77 -4.12 -8.56
CA MET A 117 5.85 -2.80 -7.94
C MET A 117 4.53 -2.44 -7.27
N MET A 118 4.58 -2.07 -6.00
CA MET A 118 3.43 -1.66 -5.23
C MET A 118 3.67 -0.33 -4.50
N ILE A 119 2.66 0.52 -4.49
CA ILE A 119 2.60 1.64 -3.54
C ILE A 119 1.50 1.39 -2.52
N GLY A 120 1.67 1.93 -1.33
CA GLY A 120 0.66 1.77 -0.27
C GLY A 120 0.61 2.95 0.67
N THR A 121 -0.55 3.20 1.25
CA THR A 121 -0.78 4.33 2.16
C THR A 121 -0.35 4.03 3.60
N ASP A 122 0.63 3.17 3.76
CA ASP A 122 1.21 2.79 5.05
C ASP A 122 2.74 2.72 4.95
N SER A 123 3.43 3.16 6.00
CA SER A 123 4.89 3.20 6.05
C SER A 123 5.54 1.81 6.00
N HIS A 124 4.82 0.76 6.43
CA HIS A 124 5.30 -0.62 6.42
C HIS A 124 4.98 -1.37 5.10
N THR A 125 4.45 -0.68 4.09
CA THR A 125 4.27 -1.24 2.74
C THR A 125 5.55 -1.89 2.21
N VAL A 126 6.71 -1.39 2.60
CA VAL A 126 8.04 -1.89 2.25
C VAL A 126 8.29 -3.36 2.62
N ASN A 127 7.49 -3.93 3.53
CA ASN A 127 7.60 -5.35 3.91
C ASN A 127 7.47 -6.31 2.71
N ALA A 128 6.73 -5.94 1.68
CA ALA A 128 6.62 -6.75 0.46
C ALA A 128 7.96 -6.89 -0.29
N GLY A 129 8.93 -6.03 0.01
CA GLY A 129 10.31 -6.16 -0.46
C GLY A 129 11.00 -7.44 -0.02
N GLY A 130 10.57 -8.03 1.10
CA GLY A 130 11.06 -9.33 1.58
C GLY A 130 10.81 -10.49 0.60
N LEU A 131 9.81 -10.36 -0.28
CA LEU A 131 9.51 -11.31 -1.37
C LEU A 131 9.93 -10.79 -2.76
N GLY A 132 10.83 -9.79 -2.81
CA GLY A 132 11.39 -9.28 -4.06
C GLY A 132 10.50 -8.30 -4.83
N MET A 133 9.51 -7.70 -4.20
CA MET A 133 8.76 -6.57 -4.73
C MET A 133 9.50 -5.25 -4.53
N ILE A 134 9.29 -4.29 -5.43
CA ILE A 134 9.52 -2.87 -5.11
C ILE A 134 8.25 -2.37 -4.43
N ALA A 135 8.32 -2.11 -3.14
CA ALA A 135 7.17 -1.71 -2.34
C ALA A 135 7.47 -0.43 -1.56
N ILE A 136 6.61 0.57 -1.69
CA ILE A 136 6.90 1.92 -1.22
C ILE A 136 5.67 2.49 -0.51
N GLY A 137 5.90 3.04 0.70
CA GLY A 137 4.89 3.81 1.42
C GLY A 137 4.76 5.22 0.83
N VAL A 138 3.54 5.63 0.52
CA VAL A 138 3.21 6.93 -0.10
C VAL A 138 2.07 7.61 0.62
N GLY A 139 1.82 8.87 0.29
CA GLY A 139 0.64 9.59 0.74
C GLY A 139 -0.64 9.17 0.02
N GLY A 140 -1.78 9.54 0.59
CA GLY A 140 -3.08 9.24 -0.03
C GLY A 140 -3.25 9.83 -1.43
N ALA A 141 -2.70 11.02 -1.69
CA ALA A 141 -2.78 11.67 -2.99
C ALA A 141 -2.07 10.85 -4.09
N ASP A 142 -0.86 10.35 -3.82
CA ASP A 142 -0.14 9.49 -4.78
C ASP A 142 -0.93 8.21 -5.10
N ALA A 143 -1.55 7.62 -4.08
CA ALA A 143 -2.40 6.45 -4.28
C ALA A 143 -3.62 6.77 -5.17
N VAL A 144 -4.24 7.92 -4.99
CA VAL A 144 -5.37 8.40 -5.82
C VAL A 144 -4.95 8.57 -7.26
N ASP A 145 -3.82 9.21 -7.51
CA ASP A 145 -3.32 9.45 -8.86
C ASP A 145 -3.12 8.14 -9.61
N VAL A 146 -2.48 7.16 -8.98
CA VAL A 146 -2.26 5.84 -9.58
C VAL A 146 -3.58 5.08 -9.77
N MET A 147 -4.50 5.12 -8.81
CA MET A 147 -5.83 4.54 -8.96
C MET A 147 -6.62 5.20 -10.10
N ALA A 148 -6.41 6.49 -10.34
CA ALA A 148 -7.04 7.23 -11.44
C ALA A 148 -6.39 7.00 -12.81
N GLY A 149 -5.29 6.25 -12.86
CA GLY A 149 -4.57 5.90 -14.08
C GLY A 149 -3.47 6.87 -14.47
N MET A 150 -3.06 7.74 -13.55
CA MET A 150 -1.89 8.58 -13.74
C MET A 150 -0.61 7.86 -13.32
N PRO A 151 0.52 8.13 -13.95
CA PRO A 151 1.79 7.61 -13.48
C PRO A 151 2.12 8.20 -12.10
N TRP A 152 2.92 7.47 -11.34
CA TRP A 152 3.48 7.99 -10.09
C TRP A 152 4.80 8.70 -10.38
N GLU A 153 4.76 10.03 -10.30
CA GLU A 153 5.95 10.87 -10.49
C GLU A 153 6.78 10.94 -9.21
N LEU A 154 8.06 10.67 -9.35
CA LEU A 154 8.99 10.63 -8.23
C LEU A 154 10.32 11.28 -8.62
N LYS A 155 10.91 12.03 -7.69
CA LYS A 155 12.30 12.43 -7.83
C LYS A 155 13.19 11.18 -7.92
N PHE A 156 13.93 11.00 -9.02
CA PHE A 156 14.68 9.77 -9.31
C PHE A 156 15.58 9.39 -8.14
N PRO A 157 15.26 8.31 -7.38
CA PRO A 157 15.88 8.08 -6.09
C PRO A 157 17.34 7.68 -6.22
N LYS A 158 18.17 8.13 -5.27
CA LYS A 158 19.49 7.58 -5.05
C LYS A 158 19.36 6.21 -4.39
N LEU A 159 20.13 5.25 -4.84
CA LEU A 159 20.13 3.91 -4.28
C LEU A 159 21.16 3.83 -3.15
N ILE A 160 20.72 3.30 -2.00
CA ILE A 160 21.57 2.97 -0.87
C ILE A 160 21.51 1.45 -0.70
N GLY A 161 22.66 0.80 -0.94
CA GLY A 161 22.78 -0.63 -0.73
C GLY A 161 23.07 -0.93 0.74
N VAL A 162 22.29 -1.82 1.34
CA VAL A 162 22.54 -2.35 2.68
C VAL A 162 22.81 -3.84 2.53
N LYS A 163 24.01 -4.29 2.95
CA LYS A 163 24.38 -5.69 2.96
C LYS A 163 24.43 -6.18 4.40
N LEU A 164 23.54 -7.10 4.74
CA LEU A 164 23.60 -7.81 6.03
C LEU A 164 24.65 -8.91 5.93
N THR A 165 25.51 -9.00 6.97
CA THR A 165 26.56 -10.02 7.07
C THR A 165 26.58 -10.62 8.47
N GLY A 166 27.07 -11.85 8.60
CA GLY A 166 27.05 -12.60 9.83
C GLY A 166 25.82 -13.49 9.95
N GLU A 167 25.60 -14.00 11.14
CA GLU A 167 24.53 -14.94 11.47
C GLU A 167 23.79 -14.46 12.72
N LEU A 168 22.48 -14.72 12.78
CA LEU A 168 21.71 -14.54 14.00
C LEU A 168 22.16 -15.56 15.05
N SER A 169 22.35 -15.15 16.29
CA SER A 169 22.84 -16.02 17.36
C SER A 169 21.91 -16.00 18.57
N GLY A 170 21.90 -17.12 19.30
CA GLY A 170 21.11 -17.25 20.52
C GLY A 170 19.62 -17.12 20.28
N TRP A 171 18.95 -16.22 20.99
CA TRP A 171 17.51 -15.96 20.90
C TRP A 171 17.15 -14.79 20.00
N THR A 172 18.09 -14.27 19.22
CA THR A 172 17.87 -13.14 18.31
C THR A 172 16.98 -13.56 17.13
N SER A 173 15.94 -12.80 16.87
CA SER A 173 15.02 -13.00 15.73
C SER A 173 15.33 -11.99 14.62
N ALA A 174 14.81 -12.25 13.43
CA ALA A 174 14.91 -11.33 12.29
C ALA A 174 14.23 -9.96 12.56
N LYS A 175 13.39 -9.88 13.58
CA LYS A 175 12.73 -8.64 13.99
C LYS A 175 13.64 -7.72 14.80
N ASP A 176 14.61 -8.29 15.55
CA ASP A 176 15.55 -7.54 16.39
C ASP A 176 16.58 -6.80 15.55
#